data_2c6cf1b6808cc147c91963bca9cec52e
#
_entry.id   2c6cf1b6808cc147c91963bca9cec52e
#
_cell.length_a   1.000
_cell.length_b   1.000
_cell.length_c   1.000
_cell.angle_alpha   90.00
_cell.angle_beta   90.00
_cell.angle_gamma   90.00
#
_symmetry.space_group_name_H-M   'P 1'
#
loop_
_entity.id
_entity.type
_entity.pdbx_description
1 polymer ?
#
loop_
_entity_poly.entity_id
_entity_poly.type
_entity_poly.pdbx_seq_one_letter_code
_entity_poly.pdbx_strand_id
1 'polypeptide(L)'
;LSDRKKISSRERILKAAVELANEVGPAHISLDAVAARAGLSKGGLLYSFPTKAKLLEAVVEEYMKEHARAMEVQETLQSGDRNRLARAFLDVYRIQADDEPQSCGILAALVENPDFMIPIRHYHRDLIDRMKADASDPLAVLIAYLAAAGLECSRLLDCEVLTEEEQHAVLCHLENTLQQA
;
A
#
# COMPACT_ATOMS: atom_id res chain seq x y z
N LEU A 1 3.58 -32.75 2.37
CA LEU A 1 3.04 -32.47 1.03
C LEU A 1 2.45 -31.08 1.07
N SER A 2 3.15 -30.15 0.44
CA SER A 2 2.84 -28.70 0.42
C SER A 2 1.55 -28.48 -0.37
N ASP A 3 0.50 -28.06 0.31
CA ASP A 3 -0.72 -27.52 -0.29
C ASP A 3 -0.37 -26.14 -0.89
N ARG A 4 0.18 -26.13 -2.11
CA ARG A 4 0.32 -24.89 -2.88
C ARG A 4 -1.10 -24.42 -3.22
N LYS A 5 -1.64 -23.50 -2.42
CA LYS A 5 -2.89 -22.82 -2.68
C LYS A 5 -2.86 -22.31 -4.13
N LYS A 6 -3.68 -22.88 -4.99
CA LYS A 6 -3.71 -22.55 -6.42
C LYS A 6 -4.17 -21.09 -6.54
N ILE A 7 -3.26 -20.22 -6.97
CA ILE A 7 -3.54 -18.79 -7.19
C ILE A 7 -4.74 -18.68 -8.14
N SER A 8 -5.77 -17.98 -7.73
CA SER A 8 -6.99 -17.80 -8.53
C SER A 8 -6.71 -16.98 -9.80
N SER A 9 -7.57 -17.11 -10.82
CA SER A 9 -7.45 -16.27 -12.02
C SER A 9 -7.56 -14.78 -11.69
N ARG A 10 -8.40 -14.43 -10.70
CA ARG A 10 -8.56 -13.05 -10.22
C ARG A 10 -7.25 -12.51 -9.61
N GLU A 11 -6.60 -13.26 -8.73
CA GLU A 11 -5.31 -12.87 -8.13
C GLU A 11 -4.20 -12.73 -9.18
N ARG A 12 -4.15 -13.64 -10.17
CA ARG A 12 -3.21 -13.54 -11.29
C ARG A 12 -3.41 -12.27 -12.11
N ILE A 13 -4.65 -11.88 -12.36
CA ILE A 13 -4.98 -10.65 -13.10
C ILE A 13 -4.55 -9.41 -12.31
N LEU A 14 -4.86 -9.34 -11.00
CA LEU A 14 -4.50 -8.21 -10.15
C LEU A 14 -2.97 -8.05 -10.07
N LYS A 15 -2.25 -9.14 -9.82
CA LYS A 15 -0.78 -9.15 -9.82
C LYS A 15 -0.20 -8.67 -11.16
N ALA A 16 -0.69 -9.20 -12.28
CA ALA A 16 -0.26 -8.79 -13.61
C ALA A 16 -0.51 -7.31 -13.90
N ALA A 17 -1.60 -6.74 -13.38
CA ALA A 17 -1.90 -5.31 -13.53
C ALA A 17 -0.90 -4.43 -12.77
N VAL A 18 -0.53 -4.81 -11.54
CA VAL A 18 0.48 -4.11 -10.73
C VAL A 18 1.87 -4.22 -11.38
N GLU A 19 2.30 -5.42 -11.79
CA GLU A 19 3.58 -5.63 -12.47
C GLU A 19 3.70 -4.77 -13.74
N LEU A 20 2.65 -4.72 -14.57
CA LEU A 20 2.64 -3.88 -15.76
C LEU A 20 2.67 -2.38 -15.42
N ALA A 21 1.99 -1.94 -14.36
CA ALA A 21 2.05 -0.56 -13.91
C ALA A 21 3.48 -0.15 -13.55
N ASN A 22 4.23 -1.04 -12.90
CA ASN A 22 5.63 -0.81 -12.54
C ASN A 22 6.55 -0.77 -13.78
N GLU A 23 6.31 -1.66 -14.77
CA GLU A 23 7.20 -1.80 -15.93
C GLU A 23 7.00 -0.71 -16.99
N VAL A 24 5.75 -0.40 -17.35
CA VAL A 24 5.45 0.48 -18.48
C VAL A 24 4.84 1.81 -18.06
N GLY A 25 4.66 2.01 -16.76
CA GLY A 25 4.00 3.17 -16.19
C GLY A 25 2.47 3.07 -16.15
N PRO A 26 1.85 3.78 -15.20
CA PRO A 26 0.44 3.65 -14.86
C PRO A 26 -0.52 4.00 -16.01
N ALA A 27 -0.15 4.95 -16.88
CA ALA A 27 -0.98 5.39 -18.00
C ALA A 27 -1.09 4.35 -19.14
N HIS A 28 -0.16 3.40 -19.22
CA HIS A 28 -0.02 2.49 -20.36
C HIS A 28 -0.64 1.10 -20.15
N ILE A 29 -1.35 0.88 -19.03
CA ILE A 29 -2.02 -0.39 -18.75
C ILE A 29 -3.20 -0.59 -19.69
N SER A 30 -3.26 -1.73 -20.37
CA SER A 30 -4.40 -2.16 -21.17
C SER A 30 -4.89 -3.55 -20.74
N LEU A 31 -6.20 -3.83 -20.90
CA LEU A 31 -6.78 -5.13 -20.56
C LEU A 31 -6.15 -6.27 -21.36
N ASP A 32 -5.75 -6.00 -22.60
CA ASP A 32 -5.09 -7.02 -23.47
C ASP A 32 -3.69 -7.37 -22.94
N ALA A 33 -2.90 -6.35 -22.54
CA ALA A 33 -1.58 -6.57 -21.95
C ALA A 33 -1.67 -7.31 -20.61
N VAL A 34 -2.65 -6.95 -19.76
CA VAL A 34 -2.89 -7.63 -18.48
C VAL A 34 -3.32 -9.08 -18.70
N ALA A 35 -4.21 -9.36 -19.66
CA ALA A 35 -4.63 -10.73 -19.98
C ALA A 35 -3.44 -11.58 -20.43
N ALA A 36 -2.61 -11.05 -21.33
CA ALA A 36 -1.40 -11.73 -21.81
C ALA A 36 -0.41 -12.02 -20.67
N ARG A 37 -0.12 -11.03 -19.81
CA ARG A 37 0.75 -11.17 -18.64
C ARG A 37 0.20 -12.19 -17.63
N ALA A 38 -1.11 -12.18 -17.38
CA ALA A 38 -1.78 -13.13 -16.48
C ALA A 38 -1.87 -14.55 -17.07
N GLY A 39 -1.50 -14.75 -18.35
CA GLY A 39 -1.64 -16.03 -19.05
C GLY A 39 -3.10 -16.44 -19.24
N LEU A 40 -3.98 -15.49 -19.56
CA LEU A 40 -5.42 -15.68 -19.77
C LEU A 40 -5.83 -15.16 -21.16
N SER A 41 -6.94 -15.69 -21.68
CA SER A 41 -7.58 -15.09 -22.85
C SER A 41 -8.25 -13.75 -22.44
N LYS A 42 -8.42 -12.84 -23.41
CA LYS A 42 -9.17 -11.59 -23.23
C LYS A 42 -10.57 -11.86 -22.66
N GLY A 43 -11.27 -12.88 -23.16
CA GLY A 43 -12.60 -13.28 -22.66
C GLY A 43 -12.56 -13.74 -21.20
N GLY A 44 -11.50 -14.47 -20.80
CA GLY A 44 -11.30 -14.89 -19.41
C GLY A 44 -11.06 -13.72 -18.47
N LEU A 45 -10.32 -12.69 -18.90
CA LEU A 45 -10.15 -11.46 -18.14
C LEU A 45 -11.45 -10.68 -18.05
N LEU A 46 -12.14 -10.45 -19.19
CA LEU A 46 -13.40 -9.68 -19.22
C LEU A 46 -14.53 -10.32 -18.40
N TYR A 47 -14.51 -11.64 -18.23
CA TYR A 47 -15.41 -12.32 -17.31
C TYR A 47 -15.22 -11.87 -15.86
N SER A 48 -13.96 -11.67 -15.44
CA SER A 48 -13.62 -11.21 -14.07
C SER A 48 -13.71 -9.69 -13.93
N PHE A 49 -13.28 -8.95 -14.94
CA PHE A 49 -13.20 -7.49 -14.96
C PHE A 49 -13.70 -6.96 -16.31
N PRO A 50 -14.99 -6.58 -16.40
CA PRO A 50 -15.59 -6.14 -17.67
C PRO A 50 -14.99 -4.86 -18.26
N THR A 51 -14.35 -4.02 -17.42
CA THR A 51 -13.74 -2.76 -17.84
C THR A 51 -12.39 -2.54 -17.13
N LYS A 52 -11.54 -1.68 -17.71
CA LYS A 52 -10.29 -1.25 -17.08
C LYS A 52 -10.56 -0.58 -15.71
N ALA A 53 -11.58 0.25 -15.62
CA ALA A 53 -11.97 0.90 -14.36
C ALA A 53 -12.30 -0.14 -13.27
N LYS A 54 -13.06 -1.21 -13.59
CA LYS A 54 -13.34 -2.29 -12.63
C LYS A 54 -12.12 -3.09 -12.22
N LEU A 55 -11.16 -3.27 -13.10
CA LEU A 55 -9.88 -3.88 -12.76
C LEU A 55 -9.09 -2.99 -11.79
N LEU A 56 -8.97 -1.70 -12.07
CA LEU A 56 -8.20 -0.77 -11.25
C LEU A 56 -8.87 -0.49 -9.89
N GLU A 57 -10.20 -0.44 -9.85
CA GLU A 57 -10.96 -0.42 -8.59
C GLU A 57 -10.59 -1.63 -7.70
N ALA A 58 -10.54 -2.81 -8.28
CA ALA A 58 -10.15 -4.03 -7.56
C ALA A 58 -8.67 -4.05 -7.15
N VAL A 59 -7.76 -3.42 -7.90
CA VAL A 59 -6.36 -3.22 -7.50
C VAL A 59 -6.29 -2.37 -6.24
N VAL A 60 -7.02 -1.26 -6.19
CA VAL A 60 -7.11 -0.39 -5.00
C VAL A 60 -7.68 -1.14 -3.79
N GLU A 61 -8.76 -1.90 -3.98
CA GLU A 61 -9.35 -2.72 -2.91
C GLU A 61 -8.36 -3.75 -2.36
N GLU A 62 -7.59 -4.41 -3.21
CA GLU A 62 -6.62 -5.42 -2.78
C GLU A 62 -5.46 -4.78 -2.02
N TYR A 63 -4.94 -3.65 -2.51
CA TYR A 63 -3.93 -2.88 -1.79
C TYR A 63 -4.39 -2.51 -0.36
N MET A 64 -5.61 -1.99 -0.21
CA MET A 64 -6.12 -1.63 1.12
C MET A 64 -6.27 -2.85 2.03
N LYS A 65 -6.68 -4.02 1.49
CA LYS A 65 -6.78 -5.26 2.24
C LYS A 65 -5.42 -5.76 2.70
N GLU A 66 -4.42 -5.72 1.82
CA GLU A 66 -3.05 -6.14 2.13
C GLU A 66 -2.43 -5.22 3.19
N HIS A 67 -2.59 -3.90 3.03
CA HIS A 67 -2.15 -2.94 4.04
C HIS A 67 -2.84 -3.17 5.39
N ALA A 68 -4.16 -3.38 5.42
CA ALA A 68 -4.89 -3.64 6.66
C ALA A 68 -4.42 -4.94 7.35
N ARG A 69 -4.15 -6.01 6.58
CA ARG A 69 -3.60 -7.26 7.12
C ARG A 69 -2.19 -7.06 7.68
N ALA A 70 -1.34 -6.32 6.97
CA ALA A 70 0.00 -5.99 7.45
C ALA A 70 -0.06 -5.20 8.77
N MET A 71 -0.96 -4.23 8.86
CA MET A 71 -1.22 -3.47 10.10
C MET A 71 -1.64 -4.38 11.26
N GLU A 72 -2.59 -5.29 11.03
CA GLU A 72 -3.03 -6.27 12.04
C GLU A 72 -1.87 -7.13 12.55
N VAL A 73 -1.06 -7.66 11.65
CA VAL A 73 0.10 -8.49 11.99
C VAL A 73 1.10 -7.67 12.80
N GLN A 74 1.50 -6.49 12.34
CA GLN A 74 2.49 -5.68 13.03
C GLN A 74 1.98 -5.16 14.38
N GLU A 75 0.70 -4.83 14.49
CA GLU A 75 0.12 -4.44 15.78
C GLU A 75 0.20 -5.55 16.83
N THR A 76 0.00 -6.82 16.42
CA THR A 76 0.14 -7.96 17.35
C THR A 76 1.57 -8.19 17.84
N LEU A 77 2.56 -7.75 17.08
CA LEU A 77 3.98 -7.88 17.41
C LEU A 77 4.49 -6.76 18.34
N GLN A 78 3.73 -5.66 18.46
CA GLN A 78 4.11 -4.54 19.32
C GLN A 78 4.00 -4.92 20.80
N SER A 79 5.06 -4.62 21.57
CA SER A 79 5.07 -4.73 23.03
C SER A 79 4.66 -3.40 23.67
N GLY A 80 4.07 -3.46 24.87
CA GLY A 80 3.58 -2.28 25.60
C GLY A 80 2.17 -1.85 25.16
N ASP A 81 1.57 -0.93 25.92
CA ASP A 81 0.15 -0.56 25.76
C ASP A 81 -0.05 0.77 24.99
N ARG A 82 1.01 1.57 24.82
CA ARG A 82 0.92 2.90 24.21
C ARG A 82 1.47 2.93 22.79
N ASN A 83 0.86 3.74 21.94
CA ASN A 83 1.29 4.00 20.57
C ASN A 83 1.49 2.73 19.71
N ARG A 84 0.84 1.60 20.10
CA ARG A 84 1.03 0.30 19.42
C ARG A 84 0.70 0.38 17.93
N LEU A 85 -0.44 0.96 17.61
CA LEU A 85 -0.90 1.08 16.23
C LEU A 85 -0.01 2.03 15.41
N ALA A 86 0.49 3.12 16.02
CA ALA A 86 1.40 4.05 15.35
C ALA A 86 2.78 3.44 15.09
N ARG A 87 3.30 2.64 16.02
CA ARG A 87 4.55 1.88 15.81
C ARG A 87 4.39 0.80 14.76
N ALA A 88 3.27 0.06 14.80
CA ALA A 88 2.93 -0.91 13.76
C ALA A 88 2.86 -0.26 12.36
N PHE A 89 2.36 0.95 12.27
CA PHE A 89 2.32 1.72 11.03
C PHE A 89 3.73 2.00 10.47
N LEU A 90 4.68 2.40 11.32
CA LEU A 90 6.07 2.60 10.91
C LEU A 90 6.74 1.29 10.47
N ASP A 91 6.45 0.18 11.15
CA ASP A 91 6.98 -1.14 10.78
C ASP A 91 6.42 -1.61 9.43
N VAL A 92 5.12 -1.42 9.20
CA VAL A 92 4.50 -1.73 7.90
C VAL A 92 5.15 -0.91 6.80
N TYR A 93 5.36 0.40 7.02
CA TYR A 93 6.06 1.25 6.06
C TYR A 93 7.45 0.72 5.73
N ARG A 94 8.26 0.33 6.74
CA ARG A 94 9.61 -0.23 6.52
C ARG A 94 9.60 -1.50 5.70
N ILE A 95 8.71 -2.44 6.04
CA ILE A 95 8.61 -3.71 5.33
C ILE A 95 8.22 -3.47 3.87
N GLN A 96 7.27 -2.56 3.62
CA GLN A 96 6.84 -2.23 2.27
C GLN A 96 7.86 -1.40 1.48
N ALA A 97 8.78 -0.70 2.17
CA ALA A 97 9.85 0.03 1.51
C ALA A 97 10.88 -0.91 0.84
N ASP A 98 11.08 -2.11 1.40
CA ASP A 98 11.98 -3.13 0.84
C ASP A 98 11.34 -3.95 -0.29
N ASP A 99 10.00 -3.91 -0.44
CA ASP A 99 9.28 -4.60 -1.50
C ASP A 99 9.16 -3.74 -2.77
N GLU A 100 8.95 -4.40 -3.93
CA GLU A 100 8.63 -3.67 -5.17
C GLU A 100 7.38 -2.81 -4.96
N PRO A 101 7.37 -1.53 -5.41
CA PRO A 101 6.28 -0.62 -5.12
C PRO A 101 4.96 -1.10 -5.76
N GLN A 102 4.06 -1.59 -4.92
CA GLN A 102 2.67 -1.90 -5.34
C GLN A 102 1.87 -0.64 -5.68
N SER A 103 2.41 0.50 -5.29
CA SER A 103 1.84 1.84 -5.40
C SER A 103 1.67 2.35 -6.84
N CYS A 104 2.42 1.83 -7.82
CA CYS A 104 2.18 2.16 -9.24
C CYS A 104 0.79 1.72 -9.74
N GLY A 105 0.24 0.62 -9.20
CA GLY A 105 -1.13 0.21 -9.48
C GLY A 105 -2.16 1.23 -8.99
N ILE A 106 -1.90 1.87 -7.84
CA ILE A 106 -2.74 2.96 -7.31
C ILE A 106 -2.64 4.21 -8.17
N LEU A 107 -1.44 4.59 -8.61
CA LEU A 107 -1.30 5.71 -9.57
C LEU A 107 -2.06 5.45 -10.86
N ALA A 108 -2.04 4.22 -11.37
CA ALA A 108 -2.82 3.85 -12.55
C ALA A 108 -4.33 4.03 -12.31
N ALA A 109 -4.80 3.64 -11.12
CA ALA A 109 -6.19 3.82 -10.74
C ALA A 109 -6.56 5.31 -10.65
N LEU A 110 -5.69 6.14 -10.07
CA LEU A 110 -5.90 7.58 -9.94
C LEU A 110 -5.94 8.30 -11.29
N VAL A 111 -5.09 7.91 -12.23
CA VAL A 111 -5.09 8.45 -13.60
C VAL A 111 -6.39 8.10 -14.32
N GLU A 112 -6.92 6.90 -14.10
CA GLU A 112 -8.19 6.46 -14.69
C GLU A 112 -9.41 7.17 -14.06
N ASN A 113 -9.45 7.25 -12.72
CA ASN A 113 -10.52 7.91 -11.99
C ASN A 113 -10.06 8.37 -10.59
N PRO A 114 -9.97 9.71 -10.36
CA PRO A 114 -9.59 10.28 -9.07
C PRO A 114 -10.49 9.86 -7.88
N ASP A 115 -11.73 9.45 -8.14
CA ASP A 115 -12.66 9.03 -7.09
C ASP A 115 -12.23 7.72 -6.41
N PHE A 116 -11.34 6.94 -7.04
CA PHE A 116 -10.74 5.76 -6.41
C PHE A 116 -9.90 6.10 -5.16
N MET A 117 -9.53 7.38 -4.97
CA MET A 117 -8.94 7.85 -3.71
C MET A 117 -9.92 7.97 -2.54
N ILE A 118 -11.22 8.00 -2.78
CA ILE A 118 -12.21 8.20 -1.71
C ILE A 118 -12.10 7.10 -0.63
N PRO A 119 -12.13 5.80 -0.97
CA PRO A 119 -11.99 4.74 0.03
C PRO A 119 -10.62 4.75 0.72
N ILE A 120 -9.54 5.09 -0.01
CA ILE A 120 -8.19 5.19 0.58
C ILE A 120 -8.15 6.31 1.63
N ARG A 121 -8.71 7.49 1.31
CA ARG A 121 -8.80 8.62 2.27
C ARG A 121 -9.60 8.27 3.52
N HIS A 122 -10.73 7.56 3.36
CA HIS A 122 -11.53 7.13 4.50
C HIS A 122 -10.76 6.13 5.37
N TYR A 123 -10.12 5.15 4.77
CA TYR A 123 -9.29 4.18 5.49
C TYR A 123 -8.17 4.85 6.29
N HIS A 124 -7.39 5.73 5.65
CA HIS A 124 -6.30 6.43 6.36
C HIS A 124 -6.83 7.40 7.42
N ARG A 125 -8.01 8.02 7.21
CA ARG A 125 -8.62 8.86 8.25
C ARG A 125 -8.99 8.05 9.48
N ASP A 126 -9.65 6.90 9.30
CA ASP A 126 -9.98 5.99 10.40
C ASP A 126 -8.72 5.49 11.12
N LEU A 127 -7.71 5.09 10.35
CA LEU A 127 -6.43 4.65 10.91
C LEU A 127 -5.77 5.72 11.78
N ILE A 128 -5.71 6.97 11.30
CA ILE A 128 -5.15 8.10 12.06
C ILE A 128 -5.97 8.34 13.34
N ASP A 129 -7.29 8.29 13.28
CA ASP A 129 -8.14 8.52 14.44
C ASP A 129 -7.96 7.43 15.50
N ARG A 130 -7.80 6.16 15.07
CA ARG A 130 -7.47 5.04 15.98
C ARG A 130 -6.06 5.18 16.57
N MET A 131 -5.05 5.53 15.79
CA MET A 131 -3.69 5.77 16.31
C MET A 131 -3.66 6.89 17.34
N LYS A 132 -4.40 7.97 17.11
CA LYS A 132 -4.51 9.09 18.06
C LYS A 132 -5.25 8.74 19.35
N ALA A 133 -6.23 7.84 19.27
CA ALA A 133 -7.00 7.42 20.45
C ALA A 133 -6.15 6.63 21.46
N ASP A 134 -5.11 5.92 21.00
CA ASP A 134 -4.16 5.17 21.80
C ASP A 134 -2.89 5.98 22.15
N ALA A 135 -2.79 7.21 21.68
CA ALA A 135 -1.59 8.02 21.77
C ALA A 135 -1.52 8.84 23.06
N SER A 136 -0.35 8.84 23.71
CA SER A 136 -0.01 9.81 24.75
C SER A 136 0.32 11.20 24.20
N ASP A 137 0.93 11.26 23.01
CA ASP A 137 1.14 12.47 22.21
C ASP A 137 0.53 12.33 20.81
N PRO A 138 -0.70 12.81 20.58
CA PRO A 138 -1.34 12.75 19.26
C PRO A 138 -0.59 13.52 18.17
N LEU A 139 0.23 14.52 18.53
CA LEU A 139 1.01 15.28 17.55
C LEU A 139 2.19 14.44 17.04
N ALA A 140 2.87 13.70 17.91
CA ALA A 140 3.93 12.78 17.51
C ALA A 140 3.42 11.73 16.52
N VAL A 141 2.20 11.19 16.74
CA VAL A 141 1.54 10.27 15.82
C VAL A 141 1.28 10.91 14.44
N LEU A 142 0.79 12.15 14.42
CA LEU A 142 0.56 12.86 13.15
C LEU A 142 1.85 13.14 12.40
N ILE A 143 2.93 13.48 13.11
CA ILE A 143 4.25 13.69 12.50
C ILE A 143 4.78 12.39 11.91
N ALA A 144 4.68 11.27 12.65
CA ALA A 144 5.10 9.95 12.17
C ALA A 144 4.32 9.54 10.92
N TYR A 145 3.00 9.71 10.91
CA TYR A 145 2.17 9.46 9.75
C TYR A 145 2.57 10.31 8.54
N LEU A 146 2.74 11.63 8.72
CA LEU A 146 3.11 12.53 7.63
C LEU A 146 4.50 12.24 7.08
N ALA A 147 5.46 11.90 7.93
CA ALA A 147 6.80 11.54 7.49
C ALA A 147 6.81 10.25 6.66
N ALA A 148 6.18 9.18 7.14
CA ALA A 148 6.07 7.93 6.40
C ALA A 148 5.31 8.10 5.08
N ALA A 149 4.17 8.81 5.09
CA ALA A 149 3.41 9.12 3.89
C ALA A 149 4.20 9.99 2.89
N GLY A 150 5.02 10.93 3.38
CA GLY A 150 5.90 11.76 2.56
C GLY A 150 7.00 10.95 1.88
N LEU A 151 7.65 10.04 2.61
CA LEU A 151 8.65 9.13 2.07
C LEU A 151 8.04 8.20 1.02
N GLU A 152 6.84 7.64 1.29
CA GLU A 152 6.12 6.81 0.33
C GLU A 152 5.74 7.59 -0.94
N CYS A 153 5.25 8.83 -0.81
CA CYS A 153 4.97 9.68 -1.96
C CYS A 153 6.22 9.99 -2.77
N SER A 154 7.37 10.25 -2.12
CA SER A 154 8.64 10.53 -2.81
C SER A 154 9.08 9.32 -3.64
N ARG A 155 9.01 8.12 -3.07
CA ARG A 155 9.32 6.87 -3.75
C ARG A 155 8.36 6.60 -4.92
N LEU A 156 7.07 6.80 -4.69
CA LEU A 156 6.04 6.58 -5.69
C LEU A 156 6.18 7.48 -6.92
N LEU A 157 6.64 8.71 -6.71
CA LEU A 157 6.81 9.72 -7.77
C LEU A 157 8.23 9.76 -8.34
N ASP A 158 9.13 8.85 -7.91
CA ASP A 158 10.54 8.84 -8.30
C ASP A 158 11.22 10.21 -8.07
N CYS A 159 10.91 10.82 -6.92
CA CYS A 159 11.42 12.15 -6.55
C CYS A 159 12.10 12.13 -5.16
N GLU A 160 12.77 11.03 -4.82
CA GLU A 160 13.50 10.89 -3.57
C GLU A 160 14.70 11.83 -3.52
N VAL A 161 14.69 12.67 -2.49
CA VAL A 161 15.76 13.66 -2.27
C VAL A 161 16.58 13.36 -1.02
N LEU A 162 16.07 12.48 -0.14
CA LEU A 162 16.79 12.04 1.06
C LEU A 162 17.62 10.79 0.73
N THR A 163 18.83 10.73 1.28
CA THR A 163 19.63 9.50 1.25
C THR A 163 19.00 8.41 2.10
N GLU A 164 19.35 7.14 1.86
CA GLU A 164 18.89 6.00 2.68
C GLU A 164 19.24 6.21 4.17
N GLU A 165 20.42 6.78 4.47
CA GLU A 165 20.84 7.09 5.84
C GLU A 165 19.92 8.13 6.49
N GLU A 166 19.54 9.18 5.76
CA GLU A 166 18.63 10.22 6.25
C GLU A 166 17.22 9.68 6.46
N GLN A 167 16.69 8.86 5.54
CA GLN A 167 15.40 8.19 5.69
C GLN A 167 15.40 7.28 6.92
N HIS A 168 16.44 6.47 7.09
CA HIS A 168 16.61 5.60 8.26
C HIS A 168 16.66 6.41 9.57
N ALA A 169 17.43 7.51 9.59
CA ALA A 169 17.55 8.37 10.76
C ALA A 169 16.19 8.98 11.17
N VAL A 170 15.37 9.43 10.17
CA VAL A 170 14.02 9.93 10.41
C VAL A 170 13.13 8.85 11.05
N LEU A 171 13.11 7.64 10.47
CA LEU A 171 12.28 6.54 10.98
C LEU A 171 12.69 6.11 12.39
N CYS A 172 14.00 6.00 12.66
CA CYS A 172 14.51 5.67 13.99
C CYS A 172 14.16 6.75 15.03
N HIS A 173 14.22 8.04 14.65
CA HIS A 173 13.83 9.12 15.54
C HIS A 173 12.34 9.06 15.90
N LEU A 174 11.49 8.81 14.91
CA LEU A 174 10.04 8.67 15.11
C LEU A 174 9.67 7.48 16.00
N GLU A 175 10.32 6.32 15.79
CA GLU A 175 10.14 5.16 16.66
C GLU A 175 10.51 5.46 18.12
N ASN A 176 11.68 6.04 18.33
CA ASN A 176 12.12 6.41 19.68
C ASN A 176 11.14 7.41 20.33
N THR A 177 10.64 8.37 19.57
CA THR A 177 9.63 9.33 20.04
C THR A 177 8.35 8.62 20.47
N LEU A 178 7.83 7.71 19.65
CA LEU A 178 6.61 6.95 19.96
C LEU A 178 6.79 5.92 21.08
N GLN A 179 8.01 5.46 21.35
CA GLN A 179 8.32 4.57 22.48
C GLN A 179 8.42 5.31 23.82
N GLN A 180 8.88 6.56 23.81
CA GLN A 180 9.09 7.38 25.00
C GLN A 180 7.82 8.16 25.42
N ALA A 181 6.94 8.43 24.48
CA ALA A 181 5.68 9.09 24.69
C ALA A 181 4.63 8.09 25.17
#